data_5f6c847085371887de7d6cb2169263f8
#
_entry.id   5f6c847085371887de7d6cb2169263f8
#
_cell.length_a   1.000
_cell.length_b   1.000
_cell.length_c   1.000
_cell.angle_alpha   90.00
_cell.angle_beta   90.00
_cell.angle_gamma   90.00
#
_symmetry.space_group_name_H-M   'P 1'
#
loop_
_entity.id
_entity.type
_entity.pdbx_description
1 polymer ?
#
loop_
_entity_poly.entity_id
_entity_poly.type
_entity_poly.pdbx_seq_one_letter_code
_entity_poly.pdbx_strand_id
1 'polypeptide(L)'
;MKISFSANLDDGRATTPIGRVKATTRWRAGAEMGTEEERRAAVGSLVREAAEYDADAIVDVRFEVDDVKGVDIQGVVLRRVTVSGLAVRFAQAEAA
;
A
#
# COMPACT_ATOMS: atom_id res chain seq x y z
N MET A 1 3.51 2.02 12.25
CA MET A 1 2.42 1.10 11.85
C MET A 1 3.01 -0.17 11.27
N LYS A 2 2.53 -1.31 11.68
CA LYS A 2 2.98 -2.60 11.13
C LYS A 2 2.35 -2.86 9.77
N ILE A 3 3.14 -3.42 8.87
CA ILE A 3 2.69 -3.76 7.52
C ILE A 3 3.06 -5.20 7.25
N SER A 4 2.11 -5.97 6.73
CA SER A 4 2.33 -7.36 6.35
C SER A 4 1.84 -7.60 4.92
N PHE A 5 2.61 -8.35 4.16
CA PHE A 5 2.24 -8.77 2.81
C PHE A 5 1.41 -10.06 2.81
N SER A 6 1.29 -10.71 3.94
CA SER A 6 0.42 -11.85 4.13
C SER A 6 -0.90 -11.42 4.77
N ALA A 7 -1.87 -12.33 4.79
CA ALA A 7 -3.17 -12.05 5.38
C ALA A 7 -3.13 -11.86 6.90
N ASN A 8 -2.05 -12.26 7.54
CA ASN A 8 -1.89 -12.18 8.99
C ASN A 8 -0.61 -11.42 9.34
N LEU A 9 -0.56 -10.86 10.54
CA LEU A 9 0.66 -10.26 11.06
C LEU A 9 1.69 -11.34 11.38
N ASP A 10 2.98 -11.00 11.20
CA ASP A 10 4.09 -11.93 11.43
C ASP A 10 4.17 -12.42 12.86
N ASP A 11 3.73 -11.63 13.82
CA ASP A 11 3.71 -11.99 15.24
C ASP A 11 2.49 -12.81 15.65
N GLY A 12 1.62 -13.14 14.70
CA GLY A 12 0.41 -13.91 14.98
C GLY A 12 -0.66 -13.17 15.77
N ARG A 13 -0.50 -11.88 15.97
CA ARG A 13 -1.46 -11.09 16.73
C ARG A 13 -2.83 -11.08 16.06
N ALA A 14 -3.87 -11.31 16.84
CA ALA A 14 -5.23 -11.22 16.34
C ALA A 14 -5.60 -9.80 15.97
N THR A 15 -6.36 -9.64 14.88
CA THR A 15 -6.74 -8.34 14.36
C THR A 15 -8.23 -8.29 14.05
N THR A 16 -8.77 -7.07 14.06
CA THR A 16 -10.15 -6.80 13.64
C THR A 16 -10.08 -5.93 12.39
N PRO A 17 -10.73 -6.32 11.29
CA PRO A 17 -10.67 -5.54 10.06
C PRO A 17 -11.45 -4.24 10.19
N ILE A 18 -10.89 -3.17 9.63
CA ILE A 18 -11.55 -1.89 9.48
C ILE A 18 -12.11 -1.75 8.07
N GLY A 19 -11.28 -1.98 7.07
CA GLY A 19 -11.64 -1.86 5.67
C GLY A 19 -10.41 -1.81 4.78
N ARG A 20 -10.62 -1.92 3.48
CA ARG A 20 -9.53 -1.84 2.53
C ARG A 20 -9.13 -0.39 2.29
N VAL A 21 -7.83 -0.19 2.23
CA VAL A 21 -7.22 1.10 1.90
C VAL A 21 -6.39 0.96 0.64
N LYS A 22 -6.23 2.07 -0.06
CA LYS A 22 -5.55 2.10 -1.35
C LYS A 22 -4.82 3.42 -1.51
N ALA A 23 -3.65 3.37 -2.11
CA ALA A 23 -2.90 4.56 -2.47
C ALA A 23 -2.26 4.34 -3.83
N THR A 24 -2.20 5.41 -4.63
CA THR A 24 -1.66 5.36 -5.98
C THR A 24 -0.64 6.49 -6.14
N THR A 25 0.51 6.16 -6.70
CA THR A 25 1.52 7.16 -7.01
C THR A 25 1.12 7.95 -8.25
N ARG A 26 1.79 9.06 -8.48
CA ARG A 26 1.62 9.81 -9.72
C ARG A 26 2.21 9.03 -10.89
N TRP A 27 1.69 9.31 -12.07
CA TRP A 27 2.30 8.82 -13.29
C TRP A 27 3.69 9.42 -13.44
N ARG A 28 4.67 8.60 -13.73
CA ARG A 28 6.05 9.01 -13.95
C ARG A 28 6.64 8.25 -15.13
N ALA A 29 7.66 8.85 -15.76
CA ALA A 29 8.42 8.16 -16.79
C ALA A 29 9.15 6.98 -16.16
N GLY A 30 8.90 5.79 -16.69
CA GLY A 30 9.38 4.55 -16.10
C GLY A 30 10.91 4.42 -16.01
N ALA A 31 11.64 5.20 -16.83
CA ALA A 31 13.10 5.18 -16.81
C ALA A 31 13.71 5.97 -15.65
N GLU A 32 12.94 6.80 -14.96
CA GLU A 32 13.46 7.73 -13.95
C GLU A 32 13.35 7.23 -12.53
N MET A 33 12.64 6.13 -12.29
CA MET A 33 12.41 5.67 -10.93
C MET A 33 12.83 4.24 -10.72
N GLY A 34 13.56 4.03 -9.64
CA GLY A 34 13.74 2.70 -9.10
C GLY A 34 12.45 2.17 -8.50
N THR A 35 12.11 0.94 -8.83
CA THR A 35 10.87 0.28 -8.39
C THR A 35 10.72 0.30 -6.87
N GLU A 36 11.82 0.21 -6.15
CA GLU A 36 11.81 0.19 -4.69
C GLU A 36 11.41 1.53 -4.09
N GLU A 37 11.88 2.64 -4.68
CA GLU A 37 11.48 3.97 -4.24
C GLU A 37 10.00 4.23 -4.46
N GLU A 38 9.48 3.76 -5.60
CA GLU A 38 8.06 3.86 -5.90
C GLU A 38 7.21 3.10 -4.88
N ARG A 39 7.63 1.89 -4.55
CA ARG A 39 6.93 1.07 -3.56
C ARG A 39 6.96 1.73 -2.19
N ARG A 40 8.10 2.27 -1.80
CA ARG A 40 8.26 2.94 -0.52
C ARG A 40 7.36 4.18 -0.42
N ALA A 41 7.31 4.98 -1.48
CA ALA A 41 6.45 6.15 -1.55
C ALA A 41 4.97 5.75 -1.48
N ALA A 42 4.59 4.70 -2.20
CA ALA A 42 3.22 4.18 -2.20
C ALA A 42 2.82 3.66 -0.82
N VAL A 43 3.70 2.91 -0.17
CA VAL A 43 3.46 2.41 1.18
C VAL A 43 3.32 3.56 2.18
N GLY A 44 4.14 4.61 2.06
CA GLY A 44 4.02 5.79 2.91
C GLY A 44 2.65 6.46 2.78
N SER A 45 2.14 6.55 1.56
CA SER A 45 0.79 7.08 1.30
C SER A 45 -0.29 6.18 1.87
N LEU A 46 -0.11 4.86 1.74
CA LEU A 46 -1.05 3.88 2.29
C LEU A 46 -1.12 3.98 3.82
N VAL A 47 0.01 4.14 4.47
CA VAL A 47 0.08 4.30 5.92
C VAL A 47 -0.68 5.56 6.35
N ARG A 48 -0.51 6.66 5.64
CA ARG A 48 -1.23 7.90 5.95
C ARG A 48 -2.74 7.72 5.80
N GLU A 49 -3.15 7.01 4.76
CA GLU A 49 -4.57 6.71 4.52
C GLU A 49 -5.14 5.85 5.66
N ALA A 50 -4.43 4.80 6.03
CA ALA A 50 -4.87 3.90 7.11
C ALA A 50 -4.91 4.62 8.47
N ALA A 51 -3.99 5.54 8.71
CA ALA A 51 -3.94 6.29 9.96
C ALA A 51 -5.19 7.16 10.17
N GLU A 52 -5.82 7.61 9.10
CA GLU A 52 -7.06 8.37 9.18
C GLU A 52 -8.23 7.55 9.76
N TYR A 53 -8.13 6.24 9.68
CA TYR A 53 -9.12 5.31 10.22
C TYR A 53 -8.70 4.71 11.56
N ASP A 54 -7.67 5.27 12.18
CA ASP A 54 -7.11 4.77 13.45
C ASP A 54 -6.66 3.30 13.37
N ALA A 55 -6.13 2.91 12.23
CA ALA A 55 -5.63 1.56 12.05
C ALA A 55 -4.33 1.34 12.82
N ASP A 56 -4.16 0.14 13.35
CA ASP A 56 -2.93 -0.27 14.04
C ASP A 56 -1.95 -0.93 13.07
N ALA A 57 -2.46 -1.53 12.00
CA ALA A 57 -1.64 -2.25 11.03
C ALA A 57 -2.36 -2.34 9.69
N ILE A 58 -1.61 -2.74 8.68
CA ILE A 58 -2.14 -3.04 7.35
C ILE A 58 -1.64 -4.43 6.99
N VAL A 59 -2.56 -5.32 6.61
CA VAL A 59 -2.23 -6.68 6.18
C VAL A 59 -2.66 -6.90 4.74
N ASP A 60 -2.25 -8.01 4.15
CA ASP A 60 -2.59 -8.36 2.76
C ASP A 60 -2.22 -7.25 1.78
N VAL A 61 -1.03 -6.68 1.95
CA VAL A 61 -0.57 -5.58 1.09
C VAL A 61 -0.19 -6.12 -0.28
N ARG A 62 -0.74 -5.50 -1.31
CA ARG A 62 -0.50 -5.87 -2.71
C ARG A 62 -0.09 -4.66 -3.51
N PHE A 63 0.76 -4.89 -4.49
CA PHE A 63 1.19 -3.85 -5.43
C PHE A 63 0.69 -4.19 -6.82
N GLU A 64 0.23 -3.16 -7.52
CA GLU A 64 -0.07 -3.24 -8.94
C GLU A 64 0.73 -2.15 -9.65
N VAL A 65 1.31 -2.50 -10.77
CA VAL A 65 2.05 -1.55 -11.60
C VAL A 65 1.28 -1.37 -12.89
N ASP A 66 0.89 -0.15 -13.17
CA ASP A 66 0.23 0.21 -14.41
C ASP A 66 1.22 0.92 -15.31
N ASP A 67 1.34 0.45 -16.54
CA ASP A 67 2.16 1.07 -17.57
C ASP A 67 1.26 1.59 -18.69
N VAL A 68 1.44 2.85 -19.05
CA VAL A 68 0.76 3.44 -20.20
C VAL A 68 1.81 4.00 -21.13
N LYS A 69 1.78 3.56 -22.38
CA LYS A 69 2.63 4.16 -23.41
C LYS A 69 2.08 5.54 -23.74
N GLY A 70 2.92 6.55 -23.61
CA GLY A 70 2.55 7.90 -23.99
C GLY A 70 2.29 7.97 -25.48
N VAL A 71 1.08 8.40 -25.84
CA VAL A 71 0.69 8.50 -27.25
C VAL A 71 1.39 9.70 -27.91
N ASP A 72 1.66 10.74 -27.14
CA ASP A 72 2.19 12.01 -27.67
C ASP A 72 3.68 12.17 -27.45
N ILE A 73 4.31 11.28 -26.70
CA ILE A 73 5.74 11.35 -26.40
C ILE A 73 6.39 10.06 -26.84
N GLN A 74 7.16 10.12 -27.90
CA GLN A 74 7.79 8.96 -28.50
C GLN A 74 8.65 8.18 -27.49
N GLY A 75 8.30 6.90 -27.30
CA GLY A 75 9.09 6.00 -26.50
C GLY A 75 9.00 6.18 -25.00
N VAL A 76 8.16 7.06 -24.51
CA VAL A 76 7.99 7.25 -23.08
C VAL A 76 6.88 6.34 -22.57
N VAL A 77 7.24 5.49 -21.61
CA VAL A 77 6.28 4.68 -20.87
C VAL A 77 6.02 5.36 -19.54
N LEU A 78 4.77 5.71 -19.29
CA LEU A 78 4.37 6.24 -17.99
C LEU A 78 4.00 5.07 -17.08
N ARG A 79 4.46 5.16 -15.86
CA ARG A 79 4.24 4.12 -14.86
C ARG A 79 3.69 4.73 -13.58
N ARG A 80 2.78 4.01 -12.98
CA ARG A 80 2.34 4.31 -11.62
C ARG A 80 2.23 3.03 -10.83
N VAL A 81 2.38 3.15 -9.53
CA VAL A 81 2.22 2.02 -8.61
C VAL A 81 1.00 2.27 -7.76
N THR A 82 0.14 1.28 -7.68
CA THR A 82 -0.98 1.25 -6.78
C THR A 82 -0.70 0.22 -5.70
N VAL A 83 -0.86 0.60 -4.46
CA VAL A 83 -0.74 -0.31 -3.33
C VAL A 83 -2.08 -0.37 -2.62
N SER A 84 -2.49 -1.56 -2.22
CA SER A 84 -3.70 -1.76 -1.46
C SER A 84 -3.44 -2.71 -0.30
N GLY A 85 -4.29 -2.66 0.69
CA GLY A 85 -4.21 -3.53 1.84
C GLY A 85 -5.45 -3.45 2.68
N LEU A 86 -5.53 -4.32 3.68
CA LEU A 86 -6.60 -4.33 4.65
C LEU A 86 -6.11 -3.63 5.92
N ALA A 87 -6.71 -2.50 6.24
CA ALA A 87 -6.46 -1.80 7.49
C ALA A 87 -7.12 -2.56 8.63
N VAL A 88 -6.39 -2.78 9.69
CA VAL A 88 -6.86 -3.57 10.83
C VAL A 88 -6.50 -2.88 12.13
N ARG A 89 -7.26 -3.18 13.17
CA ARG A 89 -6.91 -2.86 14.55
C ARG A 89 -6.45 -4.12 15.25
N PHE A 90 -5.56 -3.97 16.21
CA PHE A 90 -5.25 -5.08 17.09
C PHE A 90 -6.49 -5.42 17.90
N ALA A 91 -6.85 -6.70 17.91
CA ALA A 91 -7.91 -7.14 18.78
C ALA A 91 -7.47 -6.90 20.22
N GLN A 92 -8.31 -6.19 20.97
CA GLN A 92 -8.00 -5.98 22.38
C GLN A 92 -8.19 -7.29 23.13
N ALA A 93 -7.21 -7.63 23.96
CA ALA A 93 -7.42 -8.68 24.93
C ALA A 93 -8.62 -8.27 25.78
N GLU A 94 -9.63 -9.11 25.85
CA GLU A 94 -10.72 -8.85 26.74
C GLU A 94 -10.17 -8.68 28.14
N ALA A 95 -10.45 -7.51 28.73
CA ALA A 95 -10.18 -7.33 30.13
C ALA A 95 -11.15 -8.27 30.88
N ALA A 96 -10.59 -9.34 31.38
CA ALA A 96 -11.35 -10.23 32.22
C ALA A 96 -11.82 -9.49 33.48
#